data_3a53c314cf5fee108dc0ddfc0d651b6b
#
_entry.id   3a53c314cf5fee108dc0ddfc0d651b6b
#
_cell.length_a   1.000
_cell.length_b   1.000
_cell.length_c   1.000
_cell.angle_alpha   90.00
_cell.angle_beta   90.00
_cell.angle_gamma   90.00
#
_symmetry.space_group_name_H-M   'P 1'
#
loop_
_entity.id
_entity.type
_entity.pdbx_description
1 polymer ?
#
loop_
_entity_poly.entity_id
_entity_poly.type
_entity_poly.pdbx_seq_one_letter_code
_entity_poly.pdbx_strand_id
1 'polypeptide(L)'
;MEPLGLRAVGSHCSLSEMDDLDLTRALDKPRLKIERKRSFDERSMSELSAGYGRHDGVHDSPRGRSVLDTPLSSARNCFEPHPMMAEAWEALRRSMVFFRGHPVGTLAAVDNTTDEVLNYDQVFVRDFVPSALAFLMNGESDIVKHFLLKTLQLQDSEKRVDRFKLGKGVMPASFKVRHDPVREMDHLVADFGETAIGRVAPVDSGFWWIILLRAYTKSTGDLTLSETPECQKGIKLILSLCLAEGFDTFPTLLCADGCSMIDRRMGVYGYPIEIQALFYMALRCALSMLKPDGDGRESFHMRNYFWLDYQQLNDIYRYKTEEYSHTAVNRFNVMPDSIPDWVFDFMPLRGGYFVGNVGPAHMDFRWFALGNCVSILSSLATPDQSMAIMDLLEHRWAELVGEMPLKICYPCLEGHEWRIITGCDPKNTRWSYHNGGSWPVLLWQLTAACIKTGRPQIARRAVDLIESRLHRDCWPEYYDGKLGRSVGKQARKYQTWSIAGYLVAKMLLEDPSHIGMISLEEDKLMKPVIKRSASWPQL
;
A
#
# COMPACT_ATOMS: atom_id res chain seq x y z
N MET A 1 64.28 4.12 1.00
CA MET A 1 63.43 2.95 1.28
C MET A 1 62.13 3.21 0.61
N GLU A 2 61.90 2.50 -0.48
CA GLU A 2 60.80 2.71 -1.43
C GLU A 2 59.45 2.18 -0.92
N PRO A 3 58.31 2.77 -1.35
CA PRO A 3 57.00 2.19 -1.10
C PRO A 3 56.56 1.27 -2.25
N LEU A 4 56.06 0.11 -1.88
CA LEU A 4 55.51 -0.92 -2.74
C LEU A 4 54.24 -0.45 -3.46
N GLY A 5 54.28 -0.55 -4.80
CA GLY A 5 53.19 -0.22 -5.69
C GLY A 5 52.08 -1.30 -5.68
N LEU A 6 50.83 -0.85 -5.58
CA LEU A 6 49.64 -1.64 -5.90
C LEU A 6 49.28 -1.43 -7.39
N ARG A 7 49.42 -2.49 -8.18
CA ARG A 7 48.95 -2.56 -9.58
C ARG A 7 47.40 -2.64 -9.60
N ALA A 8 46.79 -1.66 -10.25
CA ALA A 8 45.43 -1.74 -10.70
C ALA A 8 45.34 -2.66 -11.93
N VAL A 9 44.52 -3.71 -11.85
CA VAL A 9 44.15 -4.50 -13.02
C VAL A 9 42.86 -3.89 -13.58
N GLY A 10 43.03 -3.06 -14.60
CA GLY A 10 41.91 -2.62 -15.43
C GLY A 10 41.63 -3.65 -16.51
N SER A 11 40.49 -4.27 -16.49
CA SER A 11 39.94 -4.99 -17.64
C SER A 11 38.93 -4.11 -18.36
N HIS A 12 39.43 -3.37 -19.38
CA HIS A 12 38.60 -2.84 -20.45
C HIS A 12 38.13 -4.03 -21.31
N CYS A 13 36.84 -4.35 -21.27
CA CYS A 13 36.20 -5.19 -22.27
C CYS A 13 35.62 -4.26 -23.33
N SER A 14 36.27 -4.19 -24.49
CA SER A 14 35.80 -3.46 -25.66
C SER A 14 34.62 -4.22 -26.30
N LEU A 15 33.51 -3.51 -26.47
CA LEU A 15 32.37 -3.92 -27.28
C LEU A 15 32.74 -3.76 -28.77
N SER A 16 33.41 -4.74 -29.35
CA SER A 16 33.50 -4.92 -30.80
C SER A 16 33.86 -6.37 -31.05
N GLU A 17 32.99 -7.04 -31.78
CA GLU A 17 32.99 -8.45 -32.24
C GLU A 17 31.96 -9.33 -31.48
N MET A 18 30.69 -9.13 -31.80
CA MET A 18 29.68 -10.17 -31.77
C MET A 18 29.20 -10.37 -33.21
N ASP A 19 29.51 -11.54 -33.76
CA ASP A 19 29.20 -11.96 -35.11
C ASP A 19 27.68 -11.93 -35.39
N ASP A 20 27.31 -11.37 -36.55
CA ASP A 20 25.96 -11.29 -37.14
C ASP A 20 25.30 -12.66 -37.41
N LEU A 21 25.90 -13.75 -37.04
CA LEU A 21 25.42 -15.12 -37.34
C LEU A 21 24.50 -15.73 -36.28
N ASP A 22 24.44 -15.18 -35.07
CA ASP A 22 23.57 -15.73 -34.00
C ASP A 22 22.17 -15.08 -33.93
N LEU A 23 21.94 -13.97 -34.61
CA LEU A 23 20.61 -13.30 -34.63
C LEU A 23 19.62 -13.98 -35.60
N THR A 24 20.11 -14.72 -36.60
CA THR A 24 19.24 -15.41 -37.56
C THR A 24 18.75 -16.78 -37.08
N ARG A 25 19.40 -17.39 -36.10
CA ARG A 25 18.99 -18.69 -35.50
C ARG A 25 17.91 -18.58 -34.41
N ALA A 26 17.66 -17.40 -33.88
CA ALA A 26 16.64 -17.17 -32.85
C ALA A 26 15.23 -16.95 -33.42
N LEU A 27 15.09 -16.78 -34.75
CA LEU A 27 13.81 -16.47 -35.41
C LEU A 27 13.06 -17.68 -35.97
N ASP A 28 13.66 -18.87 -35.94
CA ASP A 28 13.05 -20.14 -36.42
C ASP A 28 12.54 -21.03 -35.30
N LYS A 29 11.71 -20.53 -34.40
CA LYS A 29 10.84 -21.34 -33.56
C LYS A 29 9.46 -21.45 -34.20
N PRO A 30 8.88 -22.66 -34.37
CA PRO A 30 7.59 -22.83 -34.99
C PRO A 30 6.53 -22.07 -34.20
N ARG A 31 5.89 -21.11 -34.83
CA ARG A 31 4.69 -20.42 -34.31
C ARG A 31 3.61 -21.49 -34.12
N LEU A 32 3.31 -21.82 -32.87
CA LEU A 32 2.08 -22.52 -32.52
C LEU A 32 0.92 -21.70 -33.03
N LYS A 33 0.23 -22.20 -34.06
CA LYS A 33 -1.05 -21.66 -34.50
C LYS A 33 -2.07 -21.90 -33.38
N ILE A 34 -2.28 -20.88 -32.54
CA ILE A 34 -3.44 -20.83 -31.66
C ILE A 34 -4.62 -20.52 -32.58
N GLU A 35 -5.47 -21.52 -32.81
CA GLU A 35 -6.78 -21.31 -33.44
C GLU A 35 -7.57 -20.36 -32.54
N ARG A 36 -7.71 -19.11 -32.98
CA ARG A 36 -8.57 -18.12 -32.36
C ARG A 36 -10.02 -18.59 -32.49
N LYS A 37 -10.62 -19.03 -31.41
CA LYS A 37 -12.08 -19.11 -31.33
C LYS A 37 -12.63 -17.71 -31.57
N ARG A 38 -13.27 -17.55 -32.72
CA ARG A 38 -13.96 -16.33 -33.14
C ARG A 38 -15.17 -16.11 -32.27
N SER A 39 -15.35 -14.85 -31.90
CA SER A 39 -16.59 -14.15 -31.52
C SER A 39 -17.37 -14.75 -30.36
N PHE A 40 -17.33 -14.04 -29.24
CA PHE A 40 -18.44 -14.04 -28.30
C PHE A 40 -19.67 -13.48 -29.04
N ASP A 41 -20.67 -14.31 -29.21
CA ASP A 41 -21.91 -14.01 -29.90
C ASP A 41 -22.74 -13.05 -29.04
N GLU A 42 -23.09 -11.87 -29.58
CA GLU A 42 -23.90 -10.85 -28.91
C GLU A 42 -25.31 -11.37 -28.54
N ARG A 43 -25.68 -12.59 -28.97
CA ARG A 43 -26.99 -13.18 -28.70
C ARG A 43 -27.20 -13.73 -27.29
N SER A 44 -26.13 -13.95 -26.50
CA SER A 44 -26.27 -14.51 -25.15
C SER A 44 -26.64 -13.49 -24.07
N MET A 45 -26.61 -12.20 -24.36
CA MET A 45 -26.92 -11.14 -23.38
C MET A 45 -28.39 -10.70 -23.36
N SER A 46 -29.18 -11.09 -24.38
CA SER A 46 -30.60 -10.70 -24.44
C SER A 46 -31.55 -11.69 -23.75
N GLU A 47 -31.11 -12.90 -23.43
CA GLU A 47 -31.97 -13.91 -22.83
C GLU A 47 -31.92 -13.97 -21.28
N LEU A 48 -31.03 -13.24 -20.63
CA LEU A 48 -30.92 -13.20 -19.17
C LEU A 48 -31.70 -12.05 -18.50
N SER A 49 -32.41 -11.20 -19.26
CA SER A 49 -33.21 -10.09 -18.72
C SER A 49 -34.73 -10.33 -18.68
N ALA A 50 -35.21 -11.49 -19.09
CA ALA A 50 -36.63 -11.82 -19.13
C ALA A 50 -36.99 -12.96 -18.16
N GLY A 51 -36.98 -12.69 -16.86
CA GLY A 51 -37.37 -13.73 -15.91
C GLY A 51 -37.53 -13.27 -14.46
N TYR A 52 -38.23 -12.17 -14.22
CA TYR A 52 -38.86 -11.91 -12.93
C TYR A 52 -40.27 -11.37 -13.16
N GLY A 53 -41.21 -12.30 -13.34
CA GLY A 53 -42.62 -12.04 -13.32
C GLY A 53 -43.13 -11.85 -11.89
N ARG A 54 -43.92 -10.81 -11.73
CA ARG A 54 -44.71 -10.53 -10.52
C ARG A 54 -45.64 -11.70 -10.18
N HIS A 55 -45.66 -12.06 -8.91
CA HIS A 55 -46.83 -12.74 -8.31
C HIS A 55 -47.31 -11.86 -7.14
N ASP A 56 -48.42 -11.18 -7.42
CA ASP A 56 -49.34 -10.67 -6.39
C ASP A 56 -50.13 -11.84 -5.80
N GLY A 57 -50.12 -11.99 -4.50
CA GLY A 57 -50.92 -12.94 -3.77
C GLY A 57 -51.29 -12.40 -2.40
N VAL A 58 -52.45 -11.80 -2.33
CA VAL A 58 -53.18 -11.39 -1.11
C VAL A 58 -53.53 -12.62 -0.32
N HIS A 59 -53.20 -12.70 0.96
CA HIS A 59 -53.99 -13.44 1.94
C HIS A 59 -53.91 -12.84 3.35
N ASP A 60 -55.12 -12.78 3.92
CA ASP A 60 -55.56 -12.21 5.16
C ASP A 60 -54.87 -12.70 6.44
N SER A 61 -54.93 -11.83 7.43
CA SER A 61 -54.61 -12.05 8.85
C SER A 61 -55.59 -12.97 9.56
N PRO A 62 -55.23 -13.53 10.73
CA PRO A 62 -56.00 -13.10 11.91
C PRO A 62 -55.14 -12.67 13.14
N ARG A 63 -55.76 -11.75 13.86
CA ARG A 63 -55.41 -11.19 15.17
C ARG A 63 -55.28 -12.25 16.26
N GLY A 64 -54.32 -12.06 17.18
CA GLY A 64 -54.36 -12.75 18.45
C GLY A 64 -53.22 -12.47 19.42
N ARG A 65 -53.50 -11.57 20.39
CA ARG A 65 -53.03 -11.55 21.79
C ARG A 65 -51.57 -11.15 22.12
N SER A 66 -51.52 -10.01 22.77
CA SER A 66 -50.48 -9.53 23.70
C SER A 66 -50.17 -10.51 24.82
N VAL A 67 -48.91 -10.77 25.10
CA VAL A 67 -48.45 -11.25 26.41
C VAL A 67 -47.08 -10.65 26.70
N LEU A 68 -47.07 -9.77 27.72
CA LEU A 68 -46.08 -9.53 28.77
C LEU A 68 -44.67 -9.09 28.46
N ASP A 69 -44.44 -7.89 28.95
CA ASP A 69 -43.19 -7.28 29.35
C ASP A 69 -42.23 -8.27 30.06
N THR A 70 -41.09 -8.52 29.45
CA THR A 70 -39.91 -9.00 30.14
C THR A 70 -38.84 -7.95 29.96
N PRO A 71 -38.15 -7.46 31.03
CA PRO A 71 -37.10 -6.48 30.87
C PRO A 71 -35.92 -7.14 30.14
N LEU A 72 -35.57 -6.56 29.00
CA LEU A 72 -34.28 -6.83 28.32
C LEU A 72 -33.16 -6.48 29.31
N SER A 73 -32.74 -7.48 30.09
CA SER A 73 -31.44 -7.43 30.73
C SER A 73 -30.42 -7.29 29.60
N SER A 74 -29.73 -6.14 29.59
CA SER A 74 -28.54 -5.92 28.78
C SER A 74 -27.49 -6.97 29.13
N ALA A 75 -27.54 -8.11 28.48
CA ALA A 75 -26.41 -9.01 28.41
C ALA A 75 -25.35 -8.29 27.62
N ARG A 76 -24.50 -7.49 28.29
CA ARG A 76 -23.17 -7.22 27.81
C ARG A 76 -22.54 -8.60 27.64
N ASN A 77 -22.48 -9.09 26.41
CA ASN A 77 -21.60 -10.19 26.06
C ASN A 77 -20.19 -9.71 26.40
N CYS A 78 -19.72 -10.05 27.57
CA CYS A 78 -18.30 -10.04 27.91
C CYS A 78 -17.66 -11.13 27.04
N PHE A 79 -17.37 -10.79 25.78
CA PHE A 79 -16.43 -11.59 25.00
C PHE A 79 -15.10 -11.48 25.76
N GLU A 80 -14.68 -12.59 26.37
CA GLU A 80 -13.31 -12.67 26.85
C GLU A 80 -12.38 -12.38 25.65
N PRO A 81 -11.47 -11.40 25.75
CA PRO A 81 -10.59 -11.07 24.63
C PRO A 81 -9.78 -12.33 24.26
N HIS A 82 -9.66 -12.60 22.97
CA HIS A 82 -8.90 -13.74 22.47
C HIS A 82 -7.50 -13.74 23.11
N PRO A 83 -6.98 -14.87 23.64
CA PRO A 83 -5.71 -14.92 24.37
C PRO A 83 -4.55 -14.28 23.63
N MET A 84 -4.52 -14.39 22.31
CA MET A 84 -3.52 -13.78 21.42
C MET A 84 -3.55 -12.24 21.48
N MET A 85 -4.71 -11.60 21.80
CA MET A 85 -4.79 -10.14 21.97
C MET A 85 -3.94 -9.65 23.16
N ALA A 86 -4.01 -10.36 24.28
CA ALA A 86 -3.23 -10.01 25.48
C ALA A 86 -1.73 -10.14 25.20
N GLU A 87 -1.31 -11.23 24.56
CA GLU A 87 0.09 -11.44 24.16
C GLU A 87 0.56 -10.36 23.17
N ALA A 88 -0.26 -10.02 22.19
CA ALA A 88 0.05 -8.97 21.21
C ALA A 88 0.23 -7.60 21.88
N TRP A 89 -0.63 -7.24 22.84
CA TRP A 89 -0.50 -6.00 23.60
C TRP A 89 0.77 -5.98 24.46
N GLU A 90 1.09 -7.09 25.12
CA GLU A 90 2.32 -7.19 25.90
C GLU A 90 3.56 -7.03 25.00
N ALA A 91 3.58 -7.70 23.86
CA ALA A 91 4.67 -7.60 22.89
C ALA A 91 4.79 -6.17 22.32
N LEU A 92 3.67 -5.52 21.99
CA LEU A 92 3.65 -4.14 21.52
C LEU A 92 4.21 -3.17 22.58
N ARG A 93 3.81 -3.31 23.84
CA ARG A 93 4.33 -2.47 24.95
C ARG A 93 5.80 -2.69 25.21
N ARG A 94 6.31 -3.91 25.07
CA ARG A 94 7.77 -4.19 25.18
C ARG A 94 8.60 -3.51 24.10
N SER A 95 8.01 -3.19 22.95
CA SER A 95 8.71 -2.50 21.86
C SER A 95 8.74 -0.98 22.01
N MET A 96 8.08 -0.40 23.02
CA MET A 96 8.01 1.06 23.21
C MET A 96 9.38 1.68 23.43
N VAL A 97 9.61 2.80 22.75
CA VAL A 97 10.83 3.61 22.86
C VAL A 97 10.50 4.88 23.64
N PHE A 98 11.37 5.19 24.59
CA PHE A 98 11.23 6.38 25.44
C PHE A 98 12.33 7.40 25.14
N PHE A 99 11.96 8.67 25.16
CA PHE A 99 12.87 9.80 25.05
C PHE A 99 12.56 10.79 26.18
N ARG A 100 13.51 11.01 27.07
CA ARG A 100 13.36 11.88 28.24
C ARG A 100 12.10 11.55 29.08
N GLY A 101 11.85 10.27 29.29
CA GLY A 101 10.70 9.78 30.08
C GLY A 101 9.36 9.72 29.33
N HIS A 102 9.27 10.18 28.09
CA HIS A 102 8.05 10.15 27.27
C HIS A 102 8.12 9.05 26.21
N PRO A 103 7.05 8.27 25.98
CA PRO A 103 7.00 7.30 24.90
C PRO A 103 6.96 8.05 23.55
N VAL A 104 7.81 7.66 22.60
CA VAL A 104 7.96 8.36 21.30
C VAL A 104 7.81 7.46 20.10
N GLY A 105 7.48 6.19 20.28
CA GLY A 105 7.28 5.24 19.20
C GLY A 105 7.57 3.81 19.63
N THR A 106 7.70 2.91 18.67
CA THR A 106 8.02 1.50 18.87
C THR A 106 9.17 1.07 17.97
N LEU A 107 10.04 0.17 18.46
CA LEU A 107 11.08 -0.47 17.64
C LEU A 107 10.42 -1.28 16.50
N ALA A 108 11.08 -1.39 15.36
CA ALA A 108 10.58 -2.17 14.23
C ALA A 108 10.46 -3.67 14.57
N ALA A 109 11.44 -4.23 15.28
CA ALA A 109 11.36 -5.58 15.80
C ALA A 109 12.13 -5.72 17.12
N VAL A 110 11.67 -6.64 17.99
CA VAL A 110 12.34 -7.02 19.23
C VAL A 110 12.75 -8.48 19.12
N ASP A 111 13.66 -8.77 18.19
CA ASP A 111 14.13 -10.13 17.90
C ASP A 111 15.44 -10.43 18.63
N ASN A 112 15.36 -11.13 19.74
CA ASN A 112 16.51 -11.57 20.54
C ASN A 112 17.09 -12.93 20.06
N THR A 113 16.59 -13.47 18.94
CA THR A 113 17.05 -14.78 18.44
C THR A 113 18.25 -14.67 17.48
N THR A 114 18.66 -13.44 17.14
CA THR A 114 19.81 -13.19 16.28
C THR A 114 20.69 -12.09 16.86
N ASP A 115 22.01 -12.23 16.74
CA ASP A 115 22.98 -11.20 17.14
C ASP A 115 23.09 -10.05 16.13
N GLU A 116 22.49 -10.21 14.94
CA GLU A 116 22.48 -9.19 13.91
C GLU A 116 21.38 -8.16 14.17
N VAL A 117 21.72 -7.02 14.72
CA VAL A 117 20.76 -5.95 15.01
C VAL A 117 20.21 -5.31 13.73
N LEU A 118 21.00 -5.23 12.66
CA LEU A 118 20.68 -4.48 11.44
C LEU A 118 20.10 -3.09 11.79
N ASN A 119 19.00 -2.69 11.13
CA ASN A 119 18.32 -1.41 11.39
C ASN A 119 16.96 -1.56 12.10
N TYR A 120 16.62 -2.73 12.64
CA TYR A 120 15.33 -2.99 13.29
C TYR A 120 15.21 -2.39 14.70
N ASP A 121 16.32 -1.88 15.27
CA ASP A 121 16.39 -1.14 16.53
C ASP A 121 16.02 0.34 16.41
N GLN A 122 15.28 0.70 15.37
CA GLN A 122 14.84 2.07 15.06
C GLN A 122 13.33 2.18 15.14
N VAL A 123 12.86 3.42 15.34
CA VAL A 123 11.45 3.79 15.17
C VAL A 123 11.26 4.28 13.74
N PHE A 124 10.69 3.44 12.88
CA PHE A 124 10.35 3.82 11.51
C PHE A 124 9.01 4.54 11.46
N VAL A 125 8.91 5.60 10.67
CA VAL A 125 7.67 6.39 10.55
C VAL A 125 6.54 5.55 9.96
N ARG A 126 6.81 4.78 8.92
CA ARG A 126 5.82 3.86 8.29
C ARG A 126 5.41 2.74 9.24
N ASP A 127 6.39 2.09 9.87
CA ASP A 127 6.15 0.91 10.71
C ASP A 127 5.38 1.25 11.99
N PHE A 128 5.53 2.46 12.50
CA PHE A 128 4.82 2.93 13.67
C PHE A 128 3.32 3.15 13.42
N VAL A 129 2.87 3.34 12.18
CA VAL A 129 1.47 3.67 11.88
C VAL A 129 0.47 2.66 12.46
N PRO A 130 0.56 1.34 12.23
CA PRO A 130 -0.36 0.41 12.86
C PRO A 130 -0.25 0.38 14.38
N SER A 131 0.94 0.55 14.95
CA SER A 131 1.13 0.68 16.41
C SER A 131 0.41 1.91 16.96
N ALA A 132 0.56 3.04 16.30
CA ALA A 132 -0.12 4.28 16.67
C ALA A 132 -1.65 4.15 16.59
N LEU A 133 -2.18 3.51 15.55
CA LEU A 133 -3.61 3.25 15.42
C LEU A 133 -4.12 2.34 16.55
N ALA A 134 -3.38 1.28 16.90
CA ALA A 134 -3.73 0.42 18.02
C ALA A 134 -3.78 1.21 19.34
N PHE A 135 -2.77 2.03 19.65
CA PHE A 135 -2.77 2.88 20.82
C PHE A 135 -3.92 3.89 20.83
N LEU A 136 -4.21 4.55 19.69
CA LEU A 136 -5.35 5.48 19.60
C LEU A 136 -6.69 4.79 19.84
N MET A 137 -6.91 3.60 19.27
CA MET A 137 -8.12 2.81 19.48
C MET A 137 -8.26 2.35 20.93
N ASN A 138 -7.14 2.14 21.62
CA ASN A 138 -7.10 1.79 23.05
C ASN A 138 -7.16 3.01 23.99
N GLY A 139 -7.28 4.24 23.45
CA GLY A 139 -7.35 5.46 24.24
C GLY A 139 -5.99 6.00 24.74
N GLU A 140 -4.88 5.42 24.30
CA GLU A 140 -3.51 5.79 24.68
C GLU A 140 -2.91 6.76 23.66
N SER A 141 -3.36 8.01 23.65
CA SER A 141 -2.98 9.01 22.62
C SER A 141 -1.59 9.64 22.83
N ASP A 142 -1.01 9.59 24.04
CA ASP A 142 0.21 10.33 24.38
C ASP A 142 1.43 9.89 23.57
N ILE A 143 1.60 8.59 23.37
CA ILE A 143 2.70 8.06 22.54
C ILE A 143 2.61 8.58 21.11
N VAL A 144 1.41 8.69 20.57
CA VAL A 144 1.18 9.19 19.20
C VAL A 144 1.45 10.68 19.12
N LYS A 145 1.00 11.45 20.11
CA LYS A 145 1.28 12.89 20.22
C LYS A 145 2.78 13.17 20.26
N HIS A 146 3.50 12.47 21.14
CA HIS A 146 4.95 12.64 21.27
C HIS A 146 5.69 12.21 19.99
N PHE A 147 5.30 11.10 19.36
CA PHE A 147 5.84 10.68 18.08
C PHE A 147 5.68 11.76 17.01
N LEU A 148 4.47 12.30 16.85
CA LEU A 148 4.18 13.36 15.87
C LEU A 148 5.04 14.61 16.09
N LEU A 149 5.16 15.04 17.35
CA LEU A 149 5.99 16.19 17.70
C LEU A 149 7.49 15.94 17.46
N LYS A 150 7.98 14.74 17.81
CA LYS A 150 9.40 14.44 17.69
C LYS A 150 9.82 14.24 16.23
N THR A 151 9.01 13.56 15.42
CA THR A 151 9.29 13.41 13.98
C THR A 151 9.21 14.76 13.26
N LEU A 152 8.29 15.65 13.65
CA LEU A 152 8.23 17.01 13.10
C LEU A 152 9.50 17.82 13.42
N GLN A 153 10.05 17.68 14.64
CA GLN A 153 11.32 18.33 15.01
C GLN A 153 12.53 17.81 14.22
N LEU A 154 12.42 16.59 13.68
CA LEU A 154 13.44 15.97 12.84
C LEU A 154 13.24 16.24 11.34
N GLN A 155 12.17 16.95 10.94
CA GLN A 155 11.96 17.38 9.56
C GLN A 155 13.13 18.24 9.10
N ASP A 156 13.81 17.82 8.02
CA ASP A 156 15.04 18.49 7.58
C ASP A 156 14.80 19.45 6.42
N SER A 157 15.76 20.30 6.20
CA SER A 157 15.67 21.35 5.17
C SER A 157 16.66 21.20 4.03
N GLU A 158 17.80 20.51 4.15
CA GLU A 158 18.87 20.53 3.12
C GLU A 158 19.86 19.35 3.19
N LYS A 159 19.42 18.14 3.51
CA LYS A 159 20.31 16.97 3.59
C LYS A 159 20.56 16.32 2.23
N ARG A 160 21.67 15.63 2.09
CA ARG A 160 21.96 14.76 0.94
C ARG A 160 22.10 13.32 1.40
N VAL A 161 21.49 12.41 0.65
CA VAL A 161 21.69 10.97 0.78
C VAL A 161 22.26 10.48 -0.55
N ASP A 162 23.52 10.06 -0.53
CA ASP A 162 24.30 9.72 -1.73
C ASP A 162 24.21 10.82 -2.82
N ARG A 163 23.61 10.48 -3.97
CA ARG A 163 23.40 11.38 -5.11
C ARG A 163 22.12 12.22 -5.02
N PHE A 164 21.25 11.92 -4.07
CA PHE A 164 19.98 12.63 -3.95
C PHE A 164 20.11 13.83 -3.02
N LYS A 165 19.74 15.00 -3.52
CA LYS A 165 19.52 16.18 -2.68
C LYS A 165 18.10 16.09 -2.13
N LEU A 166 17.97 16.06 -0.80
CA LEU A 166 16.67 16.06 -0.14
C LEU A 166 16.10 17.48 -0.15
N GLY A 167 14.83 17.57 -0.49
CA GLY A 167 14.14 18.87 -0.50
C GLY A 167 13.73 19.31 0.89
N LYS A 168 13.50 20.61 1.02
CA LYS A 168 13.03 21.23 2.26
C LYS A 168 11.68 20.63 2.67
N GLY A 169 11.61 20.09 3.88
CA GLY A 169 10.39 19.47 4.42
C GLY A 169 10.37 17.95 4.37
N VAL A 170 11.47 17.31 3.95
CA VAL A 170 11.58 15.86 3.98
C VAL A 170 11.42 15.32 5.41
N MET A 171 10.60 14.28 5.57
CA MET A 171 10.44 13.57 6.82
C MET A 171 11.46 12.43 6.92
N PRO A 172 11.96 12.10 8.13
CA PRO A 172 12.87 10.97 8.28
C PRO A 172 12.19 9.64 7.93
N ALA A 173 12.97 8.67 7.48
CA ALA A 173 12.54 7.27 7.38
C ALA A 173 12.31 6.69 8.78
N SER A 174 13.25 6.98 9.67
CA SER A 174 13.30 6.48 11.04
C SER A 174 14.15 7.37 11.93
N PHE A 175 14.12 7.08 13.22
CA PHE A 175 15.03 7.69 14.19
C PHE A 175 15.40 6.70 15.30
N LYS A 176 16.52 7.00 15.97
CA LYS A 176 16.99 6.31 17.17
C LYS A 176 17.12 7.28 18.33
N VAL A 177 16.90 6.78 19.54
CA VAL A 177 17.32 7.46 20.77
C VAL A 177 18.73 7.00 21.10
N ARG A 178 19.67 7.93 21.19
CA ARG A 178 21.05 7.65 21.60
C ARG A 178 21.37 8.43 22.85
N HIS A 179 21.99 7.74 23.81
CA HIS A 179 22.54 8.35 25.01
C HIS A 179 23.94 8.89 24.74
N ASP A 180 24.17 10.18 25.03
CA ASP A 180 25.51 10.79 25.02
C ASP A 180 26.11 10.64 26.44
N PRO A 181 27.09 9.74 26.65
CA PRO A 181 27.65 9.51 27.96
C PRO A 181 28.49 10.68 28.50
N VAL A 182 28.92 11.60 27.62
CA VAL A 182 29.71 12.78 28.00
C VAL A 182 28.83 13.90 28.53
N ARG A 183 27.66 14.06 27.92
CA ARG A 183 26.68 15.09 28.29
C ARG A 183 25.58 14.58 29.20
N GLU A 184 25.57 13.27 29.49
CA GLU A 184 24.50 12.57 30.24
C GLU A 184 23.09 12.91 29.72
N MET A 185 22.96 13.03 28.39
CA MET A 185 21.70 13.42 27.76
C MET A 185 21.36 12.51 26.58
N ASP A 186 20.05 12.18 26.48
CA ASP A 186 19.52 11.53 25.30
C ASP A 186 19.32 12.52 24.16
N HIS A 187 19.63 12.09 22.94
CA HIS A 187 19.35 12.82 21.72
C HIS A 187 18.73 11.91 20.65
N LEU A 188 17.98 12.51 19.74
CA LEU A 188 17.38 11.82 18.61
C LEU A 188 18.31 11.89 17.40
N VAL A 189 18.53 10.75 16.76
CA VAL A 189 19.31 10.66 15.52
C VAL A 189 18.38 10.21 14.42
N ALA A 190 18.13 11.11 13.45
CA ALA A 190 17.30 10.82 12.29
C ALA A 190 18.07 10.09 11.20
N ASP A 191 17.41 9.18 10.52
CA ASP A 191 17.84 8.49 9.30
C ASP A 191 16.87 8.87 8.17
N PHE A 192 17.40 9.36 7.07
CA PHE A 192 16.62 9.74 5.89
C PHE A 192 16.75 8.72 4.74
N GLY A 193 17.07 7.48 5.05
CA GLY A 193 17.26 6.38 4.11
C GLY A 193 18.73 6.00 3.92
N GLU A 194 19.65 6.56 4.71
CA GLU A 194 21.08 6.18 4.65
C GLU A 194 21.32 4.72 5.00
N THR A 195 20.51 4.16 5.93
CA THR A 195 20.60 2.75 6.33
C THR A 195 19.74 1.83 5.46
N ALA A 196 18.90 2.37 4.57
CA ALA A 196 18.13 1.57 3.63
C ALA A 196 19.02 0.92 2.58
N ILE A 197 18.66 -0.27 2.12
CA ILE A 197 19.46 -1.02 1.13
C ILE A 197 19.60 -0.24 -0.18
N GLY A 198 18.55 0.42 -0.63
CA GLY A 198 18.55 1.27 -1.81
C GLY A 198 19.22 2.64 -1.60
N ARG A 199 19.50 3.01 -0.35
CA ARG A 199 19.98 4.34 0.07
C ARG A 199 19.16 5.47 -0.55
N VAL A 200 17.83 5.32 -0.45
CA VAL A 200 16.83 6.24 -1.00
C VAL A 200 15.94 6.71 0.14
N ALA A 201 15.69 8.02 0.20
CA ALA A 201 14.74 8.55 1.18
C ALA A 201 13.32 8.09 0.85
N PRO A 202 12.52 7.67 1.85
CA PRO A 202 11.15 7.25 1.61
C PRO A 202 10.27 8.46 1.24
N VAL A 203 9.41 8.27 0.26
CA VAL A 203 8.42 9.29 -0.14
C VAL A 203 7.24 9.28 0.82
N ASP A 204 6.86 8.11 1.28
CA ASP A 204 5.63 7.86 2.03
C ASP A 204 5.67 8.32 3.50
N SER A 205 6.85 8.54 4.10
CA SER A 205 6.96 8.95 5.51
C SER A 205 6.18 10.23 5.81
N GLY A 206 6.26 11.24 4.93
CA GLY A 206 5.51 12.49 5.10
C GLY A 206 3.99 12.28 4.99
N PHE A 207 3.56 11.39 4.09
CA PHE A 207 2.14 11.08 3.92
C PHE A 207 1.57 10.36 5.13
N TRP A 208 2.27 9.35 5.63
CA TRP A 208 1.89 8.63 6.83
C TRP A 208 1.84 9.54 8.06
N TRP A 209 2.77 10.49 8.16
CA TRP A 209 2.77 11.48 9.24
C TRP A 209 1.50 12.35 9.21
N ILE A 210 1.10 12.87 8.03
CA ILE A 210 -0.13 13.68 7.87
C ILE A 210 -1.38 12.83 8.17
N ILE A 211 -1.43 11.59 7.67
CA ILE A 211 -2.55 10.67 7.90
C ILE A 211 -2.68 10.35 9.39
N LEU A 212 -1.56 10.12 10.07
CA LEU A 212 -1.54 9.83 11.50
C LEU A 212 -1.93 11.05 12.34
N LEU A 213 -1.52 12.27 11.97
CA LEU A 213 -1.96 13.50 12.63
C LEU A 213 -3.48 13.64 12.56
N ARG A 214 -4.09 13.35 11.40
CA ARG A 214 -5.55 13.32 11.28
C ARG A 214 -6.17 12.21 12.15
N ALA A 215 -5.60 11.02 12.16
CA ALA A 215 -6.10 9.94 13.01
C ALA A 215 -6.09 10.33 14.49
N TYR A 216 -5.02 11.00 14.94
CA TYR A 216 -4.92 11.56 16.30
C TYR A 216 -6.04 12.56 16.56
N THR A 217 -6.25 13.55 15.69
CA THR A 217 -7.31 14.56 15.86
C THR A 217 -8.71 13.94 15.86
N LYS A 218 -8.94 12.89 15.07
CA LYS A 218 -10.23 12.19 15.01
C LYS A 218 -10.49 11.34 16.26
N SER A 219 -9.45 10.69 16.79
CA SER A 219 -9.56 9.85 17.97
C SER A 219 -9.75 10.67 19.25
N THR A 220 -9.00 11.76 19.40
CA THR A 220 -8.99 12.56 20.62
C THR A 220 -9.99 13.73 20.62
N GLY A 221 -10.43 14.17 19.46
CA GLY A 221 -11.16 15.42 19.29
C GLY A 221 -10.28 16.68 19.46
N ASP A 222 -8.98 16.52 19.72
CA ASP A 222 -8.03 17.61 19.95
C ASP A 222 -7.45 18.13 18.63
N LEU A 223 -7.88 19.30 18.20
CA LEU A 223 -7.36 20.01 17.04
C LEU A 223 -6.15 20.88 17.36
N THR A 224 -5.87 21.14 18.64
CA THR A 224 -4.84 22.13 19.04
C THR A 224 -3.47 21.76 18.49
N LEU A 225 -3.12 20.47 18.46
CA LEU A 225 -1.86 20.01 17.89
C LEU A 225 -1.75 20.33 16.39
N SER A 226 -2.77 20.01 15.61
CA SER A 226 -2.78 20.25 14.16
C SER A 226 -2.81 21.75 13.80
N GLU A 227 -3.33 22.59 14.69
CA GLU A 227 -3.41 24.05 14.51
C GLU A 227 -2.14 24.80 14.89
N THR A 228 -1.15 24.13 15.51
CA THR A 228 0.13 24.76 15.84
C THR A 228 0.82 25.26 14.56
N PRO A 229 1.52 26.42 14.62
CA PRO A 229 2.25 26.96 13.46
C PRO A 229 3.24 25.95 12.87
N GLU A 230 3.88 25.16 13.73
CA GLU A 230 4.86 24.14 13.35
C GLU A 230 4.21 23.02 12.54
N CYS A 231 3.06 22.49 12.98
CA CYS A 231 2.32 21.47 12.25
C CYS A 231 1.77 22.01 10.92
N GLN A 232 1.20 23.21 10.91
CA GLN A 232 0.71 23.87 9.69
C GLN A 232 1.83 24.05 8.67
N LYS A 233 3.01 24.50 9.11
CA LYS A 233 4.19 24.65 8.27
C LYS A 233 4.70 23.28 7.80
N GLY A 234 4.78 22.30 8.69
CA GLY A 234 5.25 20.95 8.37
C GLY A 234 4.42 20.28 7.28
N ILE A 235 3.07 20.33 7.39
CA ILE A 235 2.15 19.82 6.38
C ILE A 235 2.40 20.51 5.02
N LYS A 236 2.45 21.83 4.99
CA LYS A 236 2.68 22.61 3.76
C LYS A 236 4.01 22.25 3.10
N LEU A 237 5.08 22.08 3.88
CA LEU A 237 6.39 21.70 3.37
C LEU A 237 6.40 20.29 2.75
N ILE A 238 5.75 19.31 3.39
CA ILE A 238 5.63 17.94 2.86
C ILE A 238 4.91 17.97 1.50
N LEU A 239 3.76 18.65 1.41
CA LEU A 239 2.98 18.72 0.18
C LEU A 239 3.73 19.47 -0.93
N SER A 240 4.35 20.62 -0.61
CA SER A 240 5.12 21.41 -1.57
C SER A 240 6.33 20.66 -2.12
N LEU A 241 7.01 19.87 -1.27
CA LEU A 241 8.12 19.02 -1.71
C LEU A 241 7.67 17.97 -2.73
N CYS A 242 6.54 17.31 -2.47
CA CYS A 242 6.04 16.26 -3.36
C CYS A 242 5.57 16.81 -4.71
N LEU A 243 5.09 18.05 -4.74
CA LEU A 243 4.62 18.75 -5.94
C LEU A 243 5.72 19.57 -6.63
N ALA A 244 6.96 19.56 -6.10
CA ALA A 244 8.05 20.28 -6.70
C ALA A 244 8.34 19.78 -8.13
N GLU A 245 8.49 20.71 -9.06
CA GLU A 245 8.87 20.41 -10.44
C GLU A 245 10.38 20.18 -10.54
N GLY A 246 10.75 19.21 -11.40
CA GLY A 246 12.15 18.91 -11.70
C GLY A 246 12.72 17.68 -10.99
N PHE A 247 13.94 17.32 -11.38
CA PHE A 247 14.65 16.14 -10.88
C PHE A 247 15.75 16.49 -9.85
N ASP A 248 15.83 17.74 -9.46
CA ASP A 248 16.94 18.23 -8.61
C ASP A 248 16.73 17.94 -7.13
N THR A 249 15.49 17.73 -6.73
CA THR A 249 15.11 17.47 -5.33
C THR A 249 14.34 16.17 -5.20
N PHE A 250 14.50 15.51 -4.05
CA PHE A 250 13.86 14.26 -3.68
C PHE A 250 13.40 14.33 -2.21
N PRO A 251 12.32 13.70 -1.79
CA PRO A 251 11.37 12.82 -2.52
C PRO A 251 10.25 13.61 -3.21
N THR A 252 9.88 13.17 -4.42
CA THR A 252 8.73 13.68 -5.18
C THR A 252 7.78 12.55 -5.56
N LEU A 253 6.64 12.86 -6.19
CA LEU A 253 5.69 11.85 -6.66
C LEU A 253 6.25 10.98 -7.80
N LEU A 254 7.27 11.46 -8.52
CA LEU A 254 8.06 10.64 -9.44
C LEU A 254 9.11 9.88 -8.61
N CYS A 255 8.85 8.61 -8.38
CA CYS A 255 9.57 7.79 -7.42
C CYS A 255 10.77 7.06 -8.01
N ALA A 256 11.84 6.95 -7.21
CA ALA A 256 12.90 5.97 -7.42
C ALA A 256 12.51 4.63 -6.77
N ASP A 257 13.10 3.52 -7.24
CA ASP A 257 12.90 2.20 -6.65
C ASP A 257 13.37 2.17 -5.20
N GLY A 258 12.51 1.69 -4.30
CA GLY A 258 12.81 1.56 -2.87
C GLY A 258 12.31 2.71 -1.99
N CYS A 259 11.49 3.63 -2.48
CA CYS A 259 11.01 4.79 -1.72
C CYS A 259 9.64 4.63 -1.04
N SER A 260 9.04 3.45 -1.09
CA SER A 260 7.74 3.10 -0.52
C SER A 260 7.84 1.85 0.36
N MET A 261 6.71 1.19 0.68
CA MET A 261 6.73 -0.09 1.40
C MET A 261 7.53 -1.16 0.65
N ILE A 262 7.48 -1.15 -0.68
CA ILE A 262 8.36 -1.98 -1.52
C ILE A 262 9.73 -1.29 -1.60
N ASP A 263 10.50 -1.39 -0.53
CA ASP A 263 11.74 -0.62 -0.32
C ASP A 263 13.02 -1.32 -0.80
N ARG A 264 12.89 -2.47 -1.51
CA ARG A 264 14.05 -3.25 -1.94
C ARG A 264 13.88 -3.71 -3.38
N ARG A 265 14.69 -3.17 -4.28
CA ARG A 265 14.90 -3.51 -5.71
C ARG A 265 13.80 -4.37 -6.36
N MET A 266 12.72 -3.75 -6.75
CA MET A 266 11.61 -4.38 -7.45
C MET A 266 11.27 -3.69 -8.78
N GLY A 267 12.13 -2.75 -9.20
CA GLY A 267 11.98 -2.03 -10.46
C GLY A 267 10.84 -1.01 -10.48
N VAL A 268 10.42 -0.54 -9.31
CA VAL A 268 9.26 0.36 -9.17
C VAL A 268 9.72 1.81 -9.34
N TYR A 269 10.00 2.20 -10.59
CA TYR A 269 10.35 3.57 -10.97
C TYR A 269 9.15 4.26 -11.60
N GLY A 270 8.85 5.50 -11.23
CA GLY A 270 7.77 6.28 -11.81
C GLY A 270 6.72 6.69 -10.79
N TYR A 271 5.47 6.35 -11.04
CA TYR A 271 4.33 6.72 -10.22
C TYR A 271 3.65 5.47 -9.62
N PRO A 272 4.21 4.89 -8.53
CA PRO A 272 3.60 3.69 -7.92
C PRO A 272 2.24 4.04 -7.32
N ILE A 273 1.26 3.14 -7.48
CA ILE A 273 -0.08 3.33 -6.92
C ILE A 273 -0.06 3.52 -5.40
N GLU A 274 0.87 2.89 -4.69
CA GLU A 274 1.04 3.08 -3.24
C GLU A 274 1.26 4.56 -2.90
N ILE A 275 2.20 5.19 -3.59
CA ILE A 275 2.54 6.60 -3.36
C ILE A 275 1.42 7.52 -3.82
N GLN A 276 0.81 7.25 -4.97
CA GLN A 276 -0.28 8.07 -5.49
C GLN A 276 -1.52 8.03 -4.58
N ALA A 277 -1.89 6.84 -4.12
CA ALA A 277 -3.03 6.68 -3.21
C ALA A 277 -2.76 7.28 -1.81
N LEU A 278 -1.54 7.12 -1.28
CA LEU A 278 -1.13 7.73 -0.01
C LEU A 278 -1.06 9.25 -0.12
N PHE A 279 -0.52 9.79 -1.21
CA PHE A 279 -0.52 11.24 -1.44
C PHE A 279 -1.93 11.80 -1.49
N TYR A 280 -2.83 11.16 -2.25
CA TYR A 280 -4.24 11.57 -2.31
C TYR A 280 -4.90 11.54 -0.92
N MET A 281 -4.64 10.48 -0.13
CA MET A 281 -5.14 10.39 1.24
C MET A 281 -4.57 11.50 2.12
N ALA A 282 -3.26 11.74 2.07
CA ALA A 282 -2.58 12.77 2.85
C ALA A 282 -3.07 14.17 2.46
N LEU A 283 -3.27 14.45 1.17
CA LEU A 283 -3.82 15.72 0.69
C LEU A 283 -5.22 15.97 1.26
N ARG A 284 -6.10 14.98 1.23
CA ARG A 284 -7.44 15.08 1.82
C ARG A 284 -7.42 15.25 3.35
N CYS A 285 -6.50 14.54 4.01
CA CYS A 285 -6.28 14.74 5.46
C CYS A 285 -5.80 16.16 5.75
N ALA A 286 -4.84 16.66 4.98
CA ALA A 286 -4.31 18.02 5.11
C ALA A 286 -5.41 19.08 4.90
N LEU A 287 -6.25 18.94 3.88
CA LEU A 287 -7.37 19.84 3.62
C LEU A 287 -8.35 19.93 4.80
N SER A 288 -8.49 18.86 5.59
CA SER A 288 -9.33 18.85 6.78
C SER A 288 -8.70 19.54 8.00
N MET A 289 -7.39 19.79 7.99
CA MET A 289 -6.62 20.33 9.12
C MET A 289 -5.94 21.68 8.80
N LEU A 290 -5.71 21.99 7.53
CA LEU A 290 -5.13 23.28 7.13
C LEU A 290 -6.19 24.39 7.19
N LYS A 291 -5.75 25.57 7.61
CA LYS A 291 -6.56 26.78 7.49
C LYS A 291 -6.71 27.16 6.00
N PRO A 292 -7.89 27.58 5.56
CA PRO A 292 -8.19 27.73 4.13
C PRO A 292 -7.34 28.82 3.46
N ASP A 293 -6.40 28.37 2.62
CA ASP A 293 -5.66 29.20 1.67
C ASP A 293 -5.37 28.36 0.41
N GLY A 294 -6.33 28.25 -0.52
CA GLY A 294 -6.08 27.88 -1.93
C GLY A 294 -6.39 26.45 -2.41
N ASP A 295 -6.56 26.36 -3.70
CA ASP A 295 -7.20 25.36 -4.57
C ASP A 295 -6.57 23.96 -4.69
N GLY A 296 -7.46 22.93 -4.88
CA GLY A 296 -7.07 21.55 -5.19
C GLY A 296 -7.78 20.97 -6.43
N ARG A 297 -7.01 20.40 -7.40
CA ARG A 297 -7.54 19.81 -8.67
C ARG A 297 -6.98 18.44 -9.11
N GLU A 298 -6.45 17.57 -8.23
CA GLU A 298 -5.61 16.44 -8.68
C GLU A 298 -6.25 15.03 -8.77
N SER A 299 -7.48 14.81 -8.30
CA SER A 299 -8.05 13.44 -8.19
C SER A 299 -8.45 12.78 -9.52
N PHE A 300 -8.68 13.55 -10.58
CA PHE A 300 -9.19 13.04 -11.87
C PHE A 300 -8.18 12.17 -12.61
N HIS A 301 -6.90 12.55 -12.63
CA HIS A 301 -5.87 11.82 -13.38
C HIS A 301 -5.61 10.42 -12.80
N MET A 302 -5.56 10.27 -11.48
CA MET A 302 -5.28 8.98 -10.85
C MET A 302 -6.34 7.92 -11.15
N ARG A 303 -7.63 8.30 -11.16
CA ARG A 303 -8.72 7.37 -11.46
C ARG A 303 -8.70 6.88 -12.90
N ASN A 304 -8.30 7.74 -13.84
CA ASN A 304 -8.35 7.42 -15.25
C ASN A 304 -7.14 6.62 -15.74
N TYR A 305 -5.94 6.88 -15.21
CA TYR A 305 -4.72 6.29 -15.74
C TYR A 305 -4.24 5.03 -14.99
N PHE A 306 -4.74 4.78 -13.79
CA PHE A 306 -4.32 3.62 -12.98
C PHE A 306 -5.39 2.52 -12.91
N TRP A 307 -6.66 2.81 -13.18
CA TRP A 307 -7.73 1.83 -13.08
C TRP A 307 -7.71 0.84 -14.23
N LEU A 308 -7.70 -0.47 -13.93
CA LEU A 308 -7.78 -1.57 -14.87
C LEU A 308 -8.93 -2.52 -14.49
N ASP A 309 -9.81 -2.79 -15.45
CA ASP A 309 -10.88 -3.77 -15.38
C ASP A 309 -11.04 -4.51 -16.71
N TYR A 310 -11.97 -5.45 -16.77
CA TYR A 310 -12.22 -6.24 -17.98
C TYR A 310 -12.65 -5.38 -19.18
N GLN A 311 -13.40 -4.32 -18.94
CA GLN A 311 -13.81 -3.40 -20.00
C GLN A 311 -12.61 -2.65 -20.58
N GLN A 312 -11.70 -2.17 -19.75
CA GLN A 312 -10.49 -1.49 -20.19
C GLN A 312 -9.58 -2.44 -20.99
N LEU A 313 -9.46 -3.69 -20.58
CA LEU A 313 -8.71 -4.70 -21.33
C LEU A 313 -9.33 -4.93 -22.72
N ASN A 314 -10.65 -5.06 -22.81
CA ASN A 314 -11.34 -5.19 -24.09
C ASN A 314 -11.14 -3.95 -24.98
N ASP A 315 -11.20 -2.75 -24.40
CA ASP A 315 -10.98 -1.51 -25.15
C ASP A 315 -9.56 -1.45 -25.72
N ILE A 316 -8.54 -1.88 -24.96
CA ILE A 316 -7.15 -1.94 -25.44
C ILE A 316 -7.02 -2.92 -26.61
N TYR A 317 -7.63 -4.10 -26.53
CA TYR A 317 -7.56 -5.12 -27.58
C TYR A 317 -8.41 -4.78 -28.80
N ARG A 318 -9.49 -4.04 -28.64
CA ARG A 318 -10.38 -3.65 -29.72
C ARG A 318 -9.73 -2.64 -30.68
N TYR A 319 -8.91 -1.75 -30.14
CA TYR A 319 -8.25 -0.71 -30.92
C TYR A 319 -6.82 -1.15 -31.26
N LYS A 320 -6.66 -1.74 -32.44
CA LYS A 320 -5.34 -2.02 -33.00
C LYS A 320 -4.72 -0.73 -33.48
N THR A 321 -3.57 -0.38 -32.98
CA THR A 321 -2.83 0.84 -33.32
C THR A 321 -2.44 0.92 -34.81
N GLU A 322 -2.37 -0.22 -35.49
CA GLU A 322 -2.06 -0.33 -36.93
C GLU A 322 -3.21 0.10 -37.84
N GLU A 323 -4.45 0.06 -37.37
CA GLU A 323 -5.65 0.34 -38.15
C GLU A 323 -6.18 1.77 -37.97
N TYR A 324 -5.67 2.51 -37.00
CA TYR A 324 -6.18 3.84 -36.64
C TYR A 324 -5.05 4.86 -36.58
N SER A 325 -5.37 6.07 -37.05
CA SER A 325 -4.46 7.20 -36.96
C SER A 325 -4.05 7.50 -35.52
N HIS A 326 -2.97 8.24 -35.32
CA HIS A 326 -2.37 8.59 -34.03
C HIS A 326 -3.32 9.16 -32.95
N THR A 327 -4.58 9.41 -33.31
CA THR A 327 -5.61 9.93 -32.38
C THR A 327 -6.44 8.84 -31.70
N ALA A 328 -6.37 7.58 -32.14
CA ALA A 328 -7.13 6.47 -31.54
C ALA A 328 -6.32 5.63 -30.56
N VAL A 329 -5.63 6.31 -29.66
CA VAL A 329 -4.83 5.66 -28.60
C VAL A 329 -5.75 5.25 -27.47
N ASN A 330 -5.58 4.02 -26.97
CA ASN A 330 -6.30 3.57 -25.78
C ASN A 330 -5.90 4.40 -24.55
N ARG A 331 -6.72 4.34 -23.50
CA ARG A 331 -6.55 5.14 -22.28
C ARG A 331 -5.17 5.00 -21.64
N PHE A 332 -4.57 3.84 -21.72
CA PHE A 332 -3.25 3.57 -21.13
C PHE A 332 -2.10 3.89 -22.08
N ASN A 333 -2.38 4.23 -23.34
CA ASN A 333 -1.35 4.46 -24.35
C ASN A 333 -0.35 3.29 -24.47
N VAL A 334 -0.84 2.07 -24.36
CA VAL A 334 -0.04 0.84 -24.46
C VAL A 334 -0.47 0.02 -25.66
N MET A 335 0.48 -0.72 -26.21
CA MET A 335 0.19 -1.68 -27.27
C MET A 335 -0.44 -2.95 -26.67
N PRO A 336 -1.43 -3.57 -27.32
CA PRO A 336 -2.06 -4.79 -26.83
C PRO A 336 -1.05 -5.90 -26.49
N ASP A 337 -0.01 -6.05 -27.31
CA ASP A 337 1.02 -7.07 -27.15
C ASP A 337 1.97 -6.81 -25.94
N SER A 338 1.91 -5.61 -25.34
CA SER A 338 2.67 -5.27 -24.14
C SER A 338 1.96 -5.64 -22.84
N ILE A 339 0.70 -6.08 -22.92
CA ILE A 339 -0.04 -6.55 -21.74
C ILE A 339 0.32 -8.02 -21.50
N PRO A 340 0.84 -8.36 -20.31
CA PRO A 340 1.19 -9.74 -20.00
C PRO A 340 -0.04 -10.68 -20.04
N ASP A 341 0.12 -11.89 -20.56
CA ASP A 341 -0.97 -12.88 -20.71
C ASP A 341 -1.67 -13.19 -19.37
N TRP A 342 -0.92 -13.21 -18.27
CA TRP A 342 -1.47 -13.51 -16.95
C TRP A 342 -2.56 -12.51 -16.49
N VAL A 343 -2.56 -11.28 -17.02
CA VAL A 343 -3.55 -10.25 -16.67
C VAL A 343 -4.95 -10.70 -17.06
N PHE A 344 -5.11 -11.37 -18.20
CA PHE A 344 -6.41 -11.86 -18.68
C PHE A 344 -6.91 -13.04 -17.82
N ASP A 345 -6.02 -13.96 -17.47
CA ASP A 345 -6.36 -15.08 -16.60
C ASP A 345 -6.68 -14.62 -15.18
N PHE A 346 -6.05 -13.54 -14.74
CA PHE A 346 -6.21 -12.98 -13.40
C PHE A 346 -7.49 -12.14 -13.25
N MET A 347 -7.95 -11.46 -14.30
CA MET A 347 -9.06 -10.51 -14.24
C MET A 347 -10.43 -11.24 -14.31
N PRO A 348 -11.25 -11.25 -13.22
CA PRO A 348 -12.61 -11.75 -13.29
C PRO A 348 -13.55 -10.72 -13.95
N LEU A 349 -14.73 -11.19 -14.42
CA LEU A 349 -15.70 -10.36 -15.15
C LEU A 349 -16.16 -9.11 -14.35
N ARG A 350 -16.25 -9.21 -13.03
CA ARG A 350 -16.67 -8.11 -12.14
C ARG A 350 -15.53 -7.53 -11.32
N GLY A 351 -14.30 -8.01 -11.54
CA GLY A 351 -13.12 -7.50 -10.84
C GLY A 351 -12.53 -6.27 -11.49
N GLY A 352 -11.65 -5.63 -10.74
CA GLY A 352 -10.83 -4.53 -11.21
C GLY A 352 -9.84 -4.13 -10.13
N TYR A 353 -8.80 -3.42 -10.50
CA TYR A 353 -7.80 -2.93 -9.56
C TYR A 353 -7.01 -1.76 -10.16
N PHE A 354 -6.30 -1.03 -9.30
CA PHE A 354 -5.31 -0.05 -9.72
C PHE A 354 -3.98 -0.76 -9.97
N VAL A 355 -3.43 -0.60 -11.18
CA VAL A 355 -2.15 -1.21 -11.57
C VAL A 355 -1.00 -0.70 -10.70
N GLY A 356 0.04 -1.54 -10.53
CA GLY A 356 1.09 -1.32 -9.55
C GLY A 356 1.89 -0.05 -9.77
N ASN A 357 2.28 0.25 -11.02
CA ASN A 357 3.09 1.43 -11.31
C ASN A 357 2.90 1.92 -12.75
N VAL A 358 2.92 3.22 -12.92
CA VAL A 358 2.97 3.88 -14.24
C VAL A 358 4.33 4.56 -14.36
N GLY A 359 5.21 3.93 -15.11
CA GLY A 359 6.56 4.43 -15.36
C GLY A 359 6.68 5.14 -16.70
N PRO A 360 7.77 5.93 -16.90
CA PRO A 360 8.02 6.59 -18.18
C PRO A 360 8.26 5.61 -19.34
N ALA A 361 8.76 4.41 -19.03
CA ALA A 361 9.13 3.41 -20.03
C ALA A 361 8.07 2.32 -20.22
N HIS A 362 7.31 1.97 -19.18
CA HIS A 362 6.30 0.92 -19.22
C HIS A 362 5.32 1.01 -18.06
N MET A 363 4.18 0.35 -18.21
CA MET A 363 3.23 0.10 -17.12
C MET A 363 3.55 -1.20 -16.43
N ASP A 364 3.50 -1.20 -15.10
CA ASP A 364 3.57 -2.41 -14.29
C ASP A 364 2.15 -2.85 -13.93
N PHE A 365 1.67 -3.88 -14.61
CA PHE A 365 0.32 -4.40 -14.43
C PHE A 365 0.13 -5.22 -13.15
N ARG A 366 1.18 -5.42 -12.35
CA ARG A 366 1.07 -6.16 -11.09
C ARG A 366 0.08 -5.50 -10.14
N TRP A 367 -0.64 -6.34 -9.39
CA TRP A 367 -1.49 -5.89 -8.29
C TRP A 367 -0.62 -5.61 -7.06
N PHE A 368 -0.74 -4.42 -6.46
CA PHE A 368 -0.06 -4.02 -5.23
C PHE A 368 -1.10 -3.84 -4.12
N ALA A 369 -0.93 -4.59 -3.01
CA ALA A 369 -1.91 -4.67 -1.93
C ALA A 369 -2.15 -3.33 -1.26
N LEU A 370 -1.08 -2.67 -0.81
CA LEU A 370 -1.16 -1.41 -0.07
C LEU A 370 -1.89 -0.34 -0.89
N GLY A 371 -1.47 -0.13 -2.15
CA GLY A 371 -2.05 0.89 -3.00
C GLY A 371 -3.55 0.68 -3.25
N ASN A 372 -3.98 -0.56 -3.49
CA ASN A 372 -5.40 -0.87 -3.70
C ASN A 372 -6.24 -0.71 -2.41
N CYS A 373 -5.74 -1.15 -1.25
CA CYS A 373 -6.42 -0.92 0.02
C CYS A 373 -6.53 0.58 0.36
N VAL A 374 -5.45 1.33 0.20
CA VAL A 374 -5.45 2.79 0.46
C VAL A 374 -6.33 3.53 -0.53
N SER A 375 -6.44 3.08 -1.79
CA SER A 375 -7.37 3.67 -2.77
C SER A 375 -8.83 3.57 -2.31
N ILE A 376 -9.21 2.46 -1.68
CA ILE A 376 -10.52 2.31 -1.04
C ILE A 376 -10.62 3.26 0.16
N LEU A 377 -9.66 3.23 1.09
CA LEU A 377 -9.72 3.98 2.36
C LEU A 377 -9.73 5.49 2.14
N SER A 378 -8.98 5.98 1.17
CA SER A 378 -8.92 7.40 0.81
C SER A 378 -10.13 7.90 0.00
N SER A 379 -11.01 7.00 -0.47
CA SER A 379 -12.05 7.28 -1.47
C SER A 379 -11.48 7.79 -2.81
N LEU A 380 -10.24 7.43 -3.13
CA LEU A 380 -9.72 7.55 -4.49
C LEU A 380 -10.49 6.60 -5.41
N ALA A 381 -10.68 5.36 -5.00
CA ALA A 381 -11.60 4.43 -5.64
C ALA A 381 -13.05 4.90 -5.47
N THR A 382 -13.82 4.90 -6.56
CA THR A 382 -15.28 5.08 -6.48
C THR A 382 -15.91 3.90 -5.75
N PRO A 383 -17.19 3.98 -5.32
CA PRO A 383 -17.89 2.84 -4.74
C PRO A 383 -17.84 1.59 -5.64
N ASP A 384 -18.09 1.75 -6.93
CA ASP A 384 -18.06 0.65 -7.89
C ASP A 384 -16.65 0.06 -8.04
N GLN A 385 -15.61 0.90 -8.10
CA GLN A 385 -14.22 0.47 -8.12
C GLN A 385 -13.83 -0.23 -6.83
N SER A 386 -14.27 0.28 -5.68
CA SER A 386 -14.04 -0.36 -4.38
C SER A 386 -14.67 -1.75 -4.32
N MET A 387 -15.91 -1.90 -4.84
CA MET A 387 -16.56 -3.19 -4.93
C MET A 387 -15.84 -4.13 -5.90
N ALA A 388 -15.36 -3.64 -7.05
CA ALA A 388 -14.61 -4.43 -8.02
C ALA A 388 -13.24 -4.92 -7.46
N ILE A 389 -12.54 -4.10 -6.67
CA ILE A 389 -11.31 -4.52 -5.95
C ILE A 389 -11.63 -5.66 -4.99
N MET A 390 -12.73 -5.55 -4.24
CA MET A 390 -13.13 -6.59 -3.30
C MET A 390 -13.61 -7.86 -4.00
N ASP A 391 -14.31 -7.74 -5.14
CA ASP A 391 -14.70 -8.89 -5.98
C ASP A 391 -13.47 -9.61 -6.53
N LEU A 392 -12.46 -8.88 -7.00
CA LEU A 392 -11.19 -9.46 -7.42
C LEU A 392 -10.54 -10.25 -6.27
N LEU A 393 -10.47 -9.66 -5.09
CA LEU A 393 -9.84 -10.27 -3.91
C LEU A 393 -10.55 -11.56 -3.48
N GLU A 394 -11.89 -11.60 -3.54
CA GLU A 394 -12.67 -12.79 -3.25
C GLU A 394 -12.47 -13.89 -4.31
N HIS A 395 -12.52 -13.53 -5.61
CA HIS A 395 -12.34 -14.50 -6.69
C HIS A 395 -10.91 -15.04 -6.77
N ARG A 396 -9.91 -14.21 -6.44
CA ARG A 396 -8.49 -14.56 -6.45
C ARG A 396 -7.92 -14.74 -5.05
N TRP A 397 -8.73 -15.30 -4.15
CA TRP A 397 -8.33 -15.51 -2.76
C TRP A 397 -7.04 -16.31 -2.63
N ALA A 398 -6.90 -17.40 -3.37
CA ALA A 398 -5.73 -18.25 -3.32
C ALA A 398 -4.47 -17.52 -3.77
N GLU A 399 -4.60 -16.69 -4.80
CA GLU A 399 -3.51 -15.92 -5.39
C GLU A 399 -3.12 -14.71 -4.53
N LEU A 400 -4.09 -13.99 -3.94
CA LEU A 400 -3.83 -12.73 -3.24
C LEU A 400 -3.71 -12.88 -1.72
N VAL A 401 -4.45 -13.82 -1.13
CA VAL A 401 -4.46 -14.05 0.33
C VAL A 401 -3.78 -15.36 0.68
N GLY A 402 -4.22 -16.49 0.06
CA GLY A 402 -3.69 -17.82 0.35
C GLY A 402 -4.01 -18.29 1.77
N GLU A 403 -3.03 -18.91 2.43
CA GLU A 403 -3.12 -19.40 3.81
C GLU A 403 -2.56 -18.40 4.84
N MET A 404 -1.99 -17.27 4.37
CA MET A 404 -1.51 -16.17 5.21
C MET A 404 -1.72 -14.84 4.48
N PRO A 405 -2.61 -13.98 4.96
CA PRO A 405 -2.86 -12.68 4.35
C PRO A 405 -1.74 -11.69 4.66
N LEU A 406 -1.45 -10.75 3.80
CA LEU A 406 -1.85 -10.53 2.43
C LEU A 406 -0.59 -10.44 1.58
N LYS A 407 -0.62 -10.95 0.34
CA LYS A 407 0.55 -10.77 -0.56
C LYS A 407 0.77 -9.30 -0.85
N ILE A 408 2.05 -8.88 -0.78
CA ILE A 408 2.41 -7.49 -1.03
C ILE A 408 2.18 -7.09 -2.49
N CYS A 409 2.50 -8.01 -3.43
CA CYS A 409 2.21 -7.84 -4.85
C CYS A 409 1.92 -9.20 -5.53
N TYR A 410 1.26 -9.16 -6.69
CA TYR A 410 0.96 -10.31 -7.53
C TYR A 410 0.97 -9.91 -9.02
N PRO A 411 1.52 -10.77 -9.90
CA PRO A 411 2.33 -11.93 -9.60
C PRO A 411 3.74 -11.56 -9.11
N CYS A 412 4.53 -12.55 -8.71
CA CYS A 412 5.95 -12.35 -8.44
C CYS A 412 6.75 -12.30 -9.76
N LEU A 413 7.87 -11.58 -9.74
CA LEU A 413 8.87 -11.61 -10.80
C LEU A 413 9.60 -12.95 -10.78
N GLU A 414 9.85 -13.54 -11.94
CA GLU A 414 10.56 -14.80 -12.07
C GLU A 414 11.43 -14.88 -13.33
N GLY A 415 12.29 -15.88 -13.38
CA GLY A 415 13.12 -16.14 -14.56
C GLY A 415 14.07 -15.01 -14.92
N HIS A 416 14.06 -14.63 -16.19
CA HIS A 416 14.92 -13.59 -16.74
C HIS A 416 14.56 -12.20 -16.20
N GLU A 417 13.27 -11.90 -16.12
CA GLU A 417 12.75 -10.64 -15.60
C GLU A 417 13.22 -10.40 -14.16
N TRP A 418 13.09 -11.41 -13.27
CA TRP A 418 13.61 -11.32 -11.91
C TRP A 418 15.09 -10.97 -11.85
N ARG A 419 15.92 -11.60 -12.71
CA ARG A 419 17.38 -11.35 -12.73
C ARG A 419 17.70 -9.91 -13.09
N ILE A 420 17.05 -9.39 -14.12
CA ILE A 420 17.27 -8.01 -14.59
C ILE A 420 16.77 -7.00 -13.56
N ILE A 421 15.53 -7.13 -13.11
CA ILE A 421 14.87 -6.13 -12.27
C ILE A 421 15.48 -6.10 -10.88
N THR A 422 15.64 -7.28 -10.24
CA THR A 422 16.13 -7.32 -8.86
C THR A 422 17.65 -7.36 -8.76
N GLY A 423 18.38 -7.53 -9.86
CA GLY A 423 19.81 -7.75 -9.84
C GLY A 423 20.19 -9.04 -9.11
N CYS A 424 19.37 -10.09 -9.21
CA CYS A 424 19.53 -11.36 -8.49
C CYS A 424 19.51 -11.21 -6.97
N ASP A 425 18.70 -10.27 -6.44
CA ASP A 425 18.59 -10.05 -5.00
C ASP A 425 18.16 -11.35 -4.28
N PRO A 426 18.97 -11.89 -3.37
CA PRO A 426 18.71 -13.18 -2.73
C PRO A 426 17.51 -13.15 -1.77
N LYS A 427 17.09 -11.99 -1.27
CA LYS A 427 15.89 -11.85 -0.41
C LYS A 427 14.61 -11.77 -1.26
N ASN A 428 14.66 -11.10 -2.42
CA ASN A 428 13.56 -10.97 -3.37
C ASN A 428 13.50 -12.13 -4.40
N THR A 429 13.77 -13.36 -3.98
CA THR A 429 13.51 -14.54 -4.83
C THR A 429 12.01 -14.72 -5.04
N ARG A 430 11.61 -15.59 -5.96
CA ARG A 430 10.21 -15.88 -6.27
C ARG A 430 9.39 -16.16 -5.00
N TRP A 431 8.29 -15.46 -4.82
CA TRP A 431 7.37 -15.53 -3.68
C TRP A 431 8.01 -15.18 -2.32
N SER A 432 9.11 -14.45 -2.32
CA SER A 432 9.83 -14.06 -1.12
C SER A 432 9.91 -12.54 -0.98
N TYR A 433 9.83 -12.05 0.23
CA TYR A 433 9.94 -10.64 0.62
C TYR A 433 9.00 -9.75 -0.23
N HIS A 434 9.52 -8.69 -0.88
CA HIS A 434 8.70 -7.81 -1.73
C HIS A 434 8.31 -8.44 -3.07
N ASN A 435 8.94 -9.55 -3.44
CA ASN A 435 8.59 -10.28 -4.65
C ASN A 435 7.46 -11.31 -4.42
N GLY A 436 6.32 -10.84 -3.97
CA GLY A 436 5.12 -11.63 -3.77
C GLY A 436 5.04 -12.35 -2.43
N GLY A 437 5.84 -11.98 -1.42
CA GLY A 437 5.70 -12.48 -0.05
C GLY A 437 4.38 -12.04 0.60
N SER A 438 3.90 -12.80 1.58
CA SER A 438 2.71 -12.47 2.36
C SER A 438 3.10 -11.74 3.64
N TRP A 439 2.54 -10.54 3.83
CA TRP A 439 2.91 -9.61 4.89
C TRP A 439 1.76 -9.42 5.88
N PRO A 440 1.86 -9.96 7.12
CA PRO A 440 0.79 -9.86 8.11
C PRO A 440 0.37 -8.42 8.44
N VAL A 441 1.29 -7.46 8.34
CA VAL A 441 0.98 -6.04 8.57
C VAL A 441 -0.14 -5.53 7.66
N LEU A 442 -0.27 -6.02 6.44
CA LEU A 442 -1.30 -5.60 5.49
C LEU A 442 -2.72 -6.01 5.92
N LEU A 443 -2.86 -6.86 6.94
CA LEU A 443 -4.15 -7.29 7.46
C LEU A 443 -5.02 -6.12 7.94
N TRP A 444 -4.45 -5.12 8.60
CA TRP A 444 -5.23 -4.00 9.11
C TRP A 444 -5.86 -3.17 7.98
N GLN A 445 -5.12 -2.96 6.90
CA GLN A 445 -5.60 -2.22 5.73
C GLN A 445 -6.67 -3.00 4.99
N LEU A 446 -6.48 -4.32 4.81
CA LEU A 446 -7.49 -5.21 4.27
C LEU A 446 -8.76 -5.17 5.11
N THR A 447 -8.63 -5.29 6.43
CA THR A 447 -9.78 -5.26 7.36
C THR A 447 -10.52 -3.93 7.27
N ALA A 448 -9.80 -2.81 7.27
CA ALA A 448 -10.41 -1.50 7.13
C ALA A 448 -11.13 -1.33 5.78
N ALA A 449 -10.53 -1.81 4.68
CA ALA A 449 -11.15 -1.79 3.35
C ALA A 449 -12.41 -2.67 3.30
N CYS A 450 -12.39 -3.86 3.93
CA CYS A 450 -13.54 -4.75 4.04
C CYS A 450 -14.70 -4.11 4.81
N ILE A 451 -14.40 -3.44 5.93
CA ILE A 451 -15.43 -2.75 6.73
C ILE A 451 -16.04 -1.59 5.93
N LYS A 452 -15.20 -0.77 5.29
CA LYS A 452 -15.67 0.35 4.48
C LYS A 452 -16.59 -0.07 3.34
N THR A 453 -16.31 -1.21 2.72
CA THR A 453 -17.09 -1.77 1.61
C THR A 453 -18.27 -2.67 2.05
N GLY A 454 -18.51 -2.80 3.36
CA GLY A 454 -19.60 -3.62 3.90
C GLY A 454 -19.37 -5.12 3.79
N ARG A 455 -18.11 -5.59 3.70
CA ARG A 455 -17.74 -7.01 3.58
C ARG A 455 -16.89 -7.52 4.76
N PRO A 456 -17.31 -7.34 6.02
CA PRO A 456 -16.53 -7.74 7.20
C PRO A 456 -16.25 -9.24 7.28
N GLN A 457 -17.03 -10.08 6.59
CA GLN A 457 -16.82 -11.53 6.52
C GLN A 457 -15.48 -11.91 5.87
N ILE A 458 -15.02 -11.12 4.88
CA ILE A 458 -13.71 -11.30 4.24
C ILE A 458 -12.60 -11.05 5.26
N ALA A 459 -12.72 -9.97 6.02
CA ALA A 459 -11.76 -9.63 7.07
C ALA A 459 -11.74 -10.69 8.19
N ARG A 460 -12.91 -11.19 8.65
CA ARG A 460 -12.97 -12.26 9.65
C ARG A 460 -12.24 -13.50 9.17
N ARG A 461 -12.52 -13.94 7.94
CA ARG A 461 -11.82 -15.08 7.33
C ARG A 461 -10.29 -14.88 7.29
N ALA A 462 -9.81 -13.66 6.97
CA ALA A 462 -8.40 -13.35 6.95
C ALA A 462 -7.78 -13.33 8.37
N VAL A 463 -8.50 -12.82 9.36
CA VAL A 463 -8.06 -12.81 10.78
C VAL A 463 -7.97 -14.24 11.31
N ASP A 464 -8.98 -15.11 11.04
CA ASP A 464 -8.98 -16.50 11.48
C ASP A 464 -7.74 -17.27 10.97
N LEU A 465 -7.31 -17.01 9.72
CA LEU A 465 -6.07 -17.59 9.17
C LEU A 465 -4.84 -17.17 9.99
N ILE A 466 -4.74 -15.90 10.35
CA ILE A 466 -3.61 -15.37 11.14
C ILE A 466 -3.61 -15.92 12.56
N GLU A 467 -4.77 -15.96 13.23
CA GLU A 467 -4.90 -16.43 14.61
C GLU A 467 -4.46 -17.88 14.79
N SER A 468 -4.58 -18.68 13.74
CA SER A 468 -4.14 -20.07 13.77
C SER A 468 -2.62 -20.23 13.93
N ARG A 469 -1.80 -19.21 13.59
CA ARG A 469 -0.37 -19.40 13.41
C ARG A 469 0.54 -18.26 13.88
N LEU A 470 0.16 -17.00 13.70
CA LEU A 470 1.07 -15.86 13.75
C LEU A 470 1.88 -15.78 15.07
N HIS A 471 1.23 -16.01 16.22
CA HIS A 471 1.92 -15.99 17.53
C HIS A 471 2.88 -17.18 17.69
N ARG A 472 2.48 -18.38 17.23
CA ARG A 472 3.32 -19.60 17.30
C ARG A 472 4.57 -19.49 16.43
N ASP A 473 4.47 -18.77 15.32
CA ASP A 473 5.58 -18.47 14.42
C ASP A 473 6.43 -17.27 14.93
N CYS A 474 6.14 -16.74 16.14
CA CYS A 474 6.82 -15.61 16.78
C CYS A 474 6.67 -14.29 16.00
N TRP A 475 5.50 -13.98 15.51
CA TRP A 475 5.17 -12.70 14.86
C TRP A 475 6.15 -12.30 13.76
N PRO A 476 6.34 -13.12 12.72
CA PRO A 476 7.36 -12.84 11.72
C PRO A 476 7.00 -11.63 10.84
N GLU A 477 8.02 -11.06 10.23
CA GLU A 477 7.95 -9.96 9.29
C GLU A 477 7.06 -10.31 8.08
N TYR A 478 7.33 -11.47 7.46
CA TYR A 478 6.58 -11.96 6.30
C TYR A 478 6.63 -13.49 6.19
N TYR A 479 5.78 -14.02 5.33
CA TYR A 479 5.71 -15.44 4.98
C TYR A 479 6.01 -15.65 3.50
N ASP A 480 6.43 -16.86 3.13
CA ASP A 480 6.50 -17.28 1.74
C ASP A 480 5.14 -17.10 1.06
N GLY A 481 5.12 -16.35 -0.03
CA GLY A 481 3.89 -15.95 -0.70
C GLY A 481 3.26 -17.03 -1.56
N LYS A 482 3.97 -18.17 -1.85
CA LYS A 482 3.42 -19.20 -2.73
C LYS A 482 2.16 -19.82 -2.12
N LEU A 483 2.26 -20.25 -0.87
CA LEU A 483 1.15 -20.84 -0.12
C LEU A 483 0.91 -20.18 1.25
N GLY A 484 1.80 -19.34 1.73
CA GLY A 484 1.71 -18.75 3.06
C GLY A 484 2.02 -19.73 4.20
N ARG A 485 2.65 -20.87 3.91
CA ARG A 485 2.87 -21.95 4.90
C ARG A 485 4.15 -21.80 5.70
N SER A 486 5.18 -21.26 5.12
CA SER A 486 6.48 -21.12 5.75
C SER A 486 6.78 -19.66 6.08
N VAL A 487 7.42 -19.43 7.24
CA VAL A 487 8.00 -18.12 7.57
C VAL A 487 8.99 -17.73 6.47
N GLY A 488 9.00 -16.48 6.09
CA GLY A 488 9.83 -15.96 5.02
C GLY A 488 11.32 -16.14 5.29
N LYS A 489 12.10 -16.25 4.23
CA LYS A 489 13.55 -16.40 4.30
C LYS A 489 14.16 -15.18 5.01
N GLN A 490 14.91 -15.40 6.08
CA GLN A 490 15.52 -14.33 6.89
C GLN A 490 14.49 -13.28 7.40
N ALA A 491 13.23 -13.68 7.58
CA ALA A 491 12.24 -12.82 8.20
C ALA A 491 12.58 -12.58 9.66
N ARG A 492 12.50 -11.32 10.11
CA ARG A 492 12.64 -10.99 11.53
C ARG A 492 11.43 -11.47 12.29
N LYS A 493 11.67 -11.95 13.50
CA LYS A 493 10.63 -12.34 14.45
C LYS A 493 10.27 -11.15 15.36
N TYR A 494 9.14 -11.27 16.01
CA TYR A 494 8.61 -10.20 16.87
C TYR A 494 8.59 -8.84 16.16
N GLN A 495 8.17 -8.88 14.89
CA GLN A 495 8.01 -7.69 14.08
C GLN A 495 6.83 -6.87 14.58
N THR A 496 7.11 -5.68 15.10
CA THR A 496 6.12 -4.87 15.80
C THR A 496 4.92 -4.51 14.96
N TRP A 497 5.10 -4.18 13.68
CA TRP A 497 3.97 -3.86 12.82
C TRP A 497 3.10 -5.07 12.45
N SER A 498 3.63 -6.31 12.47
CA SER A 498 2.81 -7.53 12.33
C SER A 498 1.91 -7.72 13.56
N ILE A 499 2.45 -7.47 14.74
CA ILE A 499 1.71 -7.50 16.01
C ILE A 499 0.62 -6.42 16.01
N ALA A 500 0.99 -5.18 15.71
CA ALA A 500 0.09 -4.05 15.71
C ALA A 500 -0.98 -4.16 14.61
N GLY A 501 -0.61 -4.65 13.43
CA GLY A 501 -1.55 -4.90 12.32
C GLY A 501 -2.66 -5.89 12.69
N TYR A 502 -2.31 -6.93 13.45
CA TYR A 502 -3.29 -7.87 14.01
C TYR A 502 -4.21 -7.16 15.03
N LEU A 503 -3.65 -6.41 15.99
CA LEU A 503 -4.43 -5.67 16.99
C LEU A 503 -5.42 -4.72 16.33
N VAL A 504 -4.98 -3.90 15.38
CA VAL A 504 -5.85 -2.97 14.65
C VAL A 504 -6.96 -3.72 13.91
N ALA A 505 -6.65 -4.83 13.24
CA ALA A 505 -7.65 -5.62 12.54
C ALA A 505 -8.72 -6.20 13.48
N LYS A 506 -8.31 -6.71 14.65
CA LYS A 506 -9.26 -7.22 15.67
C LYS A 506 -10.13 -6.09 16.22
N MET A 507 -9.52 -4.98 16.63
CA MET A 507 -10.26 -3.86 17.21
C MET A 507 -11.23 -3.23 16.21
N LEU A 508 -10.89 -3.19 14.92
CA LEU A 508 -11.81 -2.77 13.85
C LEU A 508 -12.99 -3.73 13.66
N LEU A 509 -12.80 -5.04 13.85
CA LEU A 509 -13.88 -6.02 13.76
C LEU A 509 -14.78 -6.02 14.99
N GLU A 510 -14.22 -5.73 16.17
CA GLU A 510 -14.93 -5.59 17.44
C GLU A 510 -15.74 -4.29 17.49
N ASP A 511 -15.12 -3.18 17.10
CA ASP A 511 -15.78 -1.87 16.99
C ASP A 511 -15.50 -1.21 15.63
N PRO A 512 -16.36 -1.43 14.63
CA PRO A 512 -16.23 -0.81 13.32
C PRO A 512 -16.26 0.72 13.30
N SER A 513 -16.67 1.39 14.39
CA SER A 513 -16.67 2.86 14.46
C SER A 513 -15.28 3.45 14.38
N HIS A 514 -14.25 2.70 14.79
CA HIS A 514 -12.85 3.06 14.67
C HIS A 514 -12.39 3.34 13.22
N ILE A 515 -13.15 2.86 12.21
CA ILE A 515 -12.85 3.14 10.80
C ILE A 515 -12.77 4.65 10.50
N GLY A 516 -13.50 5.48 11.26
CA GLY A 516 -13.49 6.94 11.13
C GLY A 516 -12.12 7.60 11.31
N MET A 517 -11.20 6.95 12.03
CA MET A 517 -9.81 7.42 12.18
C MET A 517 -8.98 7.19 10.93
N ILE A 518 -9.27 6.13 10.18
CA ILE A 518 -8.47 5.63 9.07
C ILE A 518 -9.07 6.03 7.73
N SER A 519 -10.38 5.84 7.56
CA SER A 519 -11.07 6.07 6.29
C SER A 519 -11.50 7.51 6.11
N LEU A 520 -11.55 7.95 4.86
CA LEU A 520 -12.14 9.20 4.44
C LEU A 520 -13.53 8.95 3.83
N GLU A 521 -14.46 9.86 4.07
CA GLU A 521 -15.77 9.83 3.41
C GLU A 521 -15.61 10.14 1.92
N GLU A 522 -16.60 9.74 1.12
CA GLU A 522 -16.64 10.11 -0.28
C GLU A 522 -16.72 11.63 -0.43
N ASP A 523 -15.98 12.15 -1.39
CA ASP A 523 -16.01 13.56 -1.69
C ASP A 523 -17.28 13.91 -2.45
N LYS A 524 -18.25 14.49 -1.74
CA LYS A 524 -19.52 14.93 -2.32
C LYS A 524 -19.35 16.07 -3.36
N LEU A 525 -18.20 16.73 -3.36
CA LEU A 525 -17.86 17.79 -4.32
C LEU A 525 -17.36 17.22 -5.65
N MET A 526 -16.94 15.97 -5.67
CA MET A 526 -16.49 15.30 -6.88
C MET A 526 -17.61 14.50 -7.56
N LYS A 527 -18.71 15.16 -7.89
CA LYS A 527 -19.58 14.61 -8.95
C LYS A 527 -18.76 14.56 -10.23
N PRO A 528 -18.74 13.43 -10.95
CA PRO A 528 -18.10 13.39 -12.26
C PRO A 528 -18.81 14.40 -13.14
N VAL A 529 -18.14 15.50 -13.41
CA VAL A 529 -18.57 16.39 -14.51
C VAL A 529 -18.21 15.62 -15.79
N ILE A 530 -19.09 14.72 -16.18
CA ILE A 530 -19.12 14.23 -17.56
C ILE A 530 -19.54 15.45 -18.39
N LYS A 531 -18.58 16.31 -18.69
CA LYS A 531 -18.71 17.19 -19.83
C LYS A 531 -18.63 16.25 -21.04
N ARG A 532 -19.80 15.89 -21.58
CA ARG A 532 -19.88 15.46 -22.98
C ARG A 532 -19.09 16.53 -23.75
N SER A 533 -17.98 16.13 -24.35
CA SER A 533 -17.24 17.00 -25.24
C SER A 533 -18.26 17.46 -26.27
N ALA A 534 -18.45 18.78 -26.36
CA ALA A 534 -19.22 19.36 -27.42
C ALA A 534 -18.64 18.83 -28.73
N SER A 535 -19.50 18.27 -29.58
CA SER A 535 -19.19 17.88 -30.94
C SER A 535 -18.31 18.94 -31.61
N TRP A 536 -17.17 18.50 -32.12
CA TRP A 536 -16.36 19.33 -33.02
C TRP A 536 -17.22 19.76 -34.18
N PRO A 537 -17.20 21.05 -34.59
CA PRO A 537 -17.86 21.43 -35.82
C PRO A 537 -17.18 20.70 -36.96
N GLN A 538 -17.99 20.07 -37.81
CA GLN A 538 -17.55 19.55 -39.10
C GLN A 538 -17.01 20.73 -39.93
N LEU A 539 -15.75 20.65 -40.29
CA LEU A 539 -15.19 21.34 -41.44
C LEU A 539 -14.97 20.33 -42.55
#